data_3638fabb8a7f2d1caea3e92ee5beb9ac
#
_entry.id   3638fabb8a7f2d1caea3e92ee5beb9ac
#
_cell.length_a   1.000
_cell.length_b   1.000
_cell.length_c   1.000
_cell.angle_alpha   90.00
_cell.angle_beta   90.00
_cell.angle_gamma   90.00
#
_symmetry.space_group_name_H-M   'P 1'
#
loop_
_entity.id
_entity.type
_entity.pdbx_description
1 polymer ?
#
loop_
_entity_poly.entity_id
_entity_poly.type
_entity_poly.pdbx_seq_one_letter_code
_entity_poly.pdbx_strand_id
1 'polypeptide(L)'
;MIIVKQQEWLKQMEGILEILNEGVGITDDAGHVIFVNRCMERLLGAPRSALIGKTADAFYSGEDYQFTLERMAQMKGIGYDRYEFFVPDSDGTRVPVIISGSELRAPDGSPLLVFTCTDISQQKKAEQSLREANAQLESRAEEIDRELAIASRVQQSLAPQPLRWGRVAIETYYKPVRTIGGDFGLVFPFDSGHLDLLVCDISGHGISSALLANRSYTETVSLLRHGMEPDEMLRMLNRFVIEDIKIDGFIFTMGAARLDFSGRQLVYAAGGHPPTFLISPCGDVRRVESLSTVLGRLEEAVPEKASEEFRLSAGDRLMLYSDGLTEVWNENHEILGVEGLEKIVRKAATASLHDMREAIIEGVNSYSAGPLRDDITLILAEIR
;
A
#
# COMPACT_ATOMS: atom_id res chain seq x y z
N MET A 1 -53.16 -41.20 31.98
CA MET A 1 -52.83 -41.57 30.59
C MET A 1 -52.11 -40.38 29.88
N ILE A 2 -52.54 -39.15 30.07
CA ILE A 2 -51.88 -37.92 29.42
C ILE A 2 -50.46 -37.69 29.99
N ILE A 3 -50.24 -37.71 31.30
CA ILE A 3 -49.00 -37.50 31.99
C ILE A 3 -47.91 -38.54 31.57
N VAL A 4 -48.33 -39.79 31.35
CA VAL A 4 -47.45 -40.89 30.95
C VAL A 4 -46.92 -40.67 29.50
N LYS A 5 -47.74 -40.18 28.58
CA LYS A 5 -47.34 -39.89 27.19
C LYS A 5 -46.37 -38.70 27.10
N GLN A 6 -46.53 -37.71 27.96
CA GLN A 6 -45.67 -36.55 28.03
C GLN A 6 -44.27 -36.92 28.54
N GLN A 7 -44.20 -37.79 29.56
CA GLN A 7 -42.91 -38.31 30.07
C GLN A 7 -42.18 -39.24 29.08
N GLU A 8 -42.92 -40.03 28.30
CA GLU A 8 -42.36 -40.92 27.28
C GLU A 8 -41.79 -40.13 26.10
N TRP A 9 -42.46 -39.07 25.66
CA TRP A 9 -42.02 -38.16 24.61
C TRP A 9 -40.75 -37.41 25.03
N LEU A 10 -40.70 -36.82 26.23
CA LEU A 10 -39.51 -36.16 26.78
C LEU A 10 -38.30 -37.12 26.85
N LYS A 11 -38.49 -38.37 27.27
CA LYS A 11 -37.40 -39.37 27.30
C LYS A 11 -36.86 -39.71 25.92
N GLN A 12 -37.65 -39.74 24.87
CA GLN A 12 -37.18 -39.97 23.51
C GLN A 12 -36.36 -38.78 22.98
N MET A 13 -36.76 -37.55 23.29
CA MET A 13 -36.02 -36.33 22.91
C MET A 13 -34.77 -36.09 23.76
N GLU A 14 -34.76 -36.55 25.01
CA GLU A 14 -33.65 -36.32 25.97
C GLU A 14 -32.33 -36.79 25.42
N GLY A 15 -32.26 -37.97 24.79
CA GLY A 15 -31.02 -38.48 24.19
C GLY A 15 -30.45 -37.59 23.09
N ILE A 16 -31.31 -36.93 22.31
CA ILE A 16 -30.85 -36.01 21.26
C ILE A 16 -30.40 -34.69 21.87
N LEU A 17 -31.15 -34.14 22.82
CA LEU A 17 -30.85 -32.87 23.46
C LEU A 17 -29.55 -32.91 24.30
N GLU A 18 -29.23 -34.09 24.87
CA GLU A 18 -28.02 -34.31 25.67
C GLU A 18 -26.70 -34.30 24.86
N ILE A 19 -26.76 -34.61 23.54
CA ILE A 19 -25.58 -34.62 22.69
C ILE A 19 -25.27 -33.26 22.06
N LEU A 20 -26.15 -32.28 22.22
CA LEU A 20 -25.93 -30.91 21.70
C LEU A 20 -24.84 -30.21 22.51
N ASN A 21 -23.97 -29.51 21.80
CA ASN A 21 -22.90 -28.69 22.38
C ASN A 21 -23.37 -27.29 22.84
N GLU A 22 -24.67 -27.01 22.73
CA GLU A 22 -25.33 -25.82 23.24
C GLU A 22 -26.13 -26.14 24.49
N GLY A 23 -26.23 -25.18 25.40
CA GLY A 23 -27.11 -25.31 26.54
C GLY A 23 -28.58 -25.33 26.04
N VAL A 24 -29.35 -26.34 26.39
CA VAL A 24 -30.75 -26.43 26.04
C VAL A 24 -31.59 -26.45 27.32
N GLY A 25 -32.62 -25.58 27.35
CA GLY A 25 -33.61 -25.54 28.40
C GLY A 25 -35.05 -25.60 27.84
N ILE A 26 -35.96 -26.21 28.59
CA ILE A 26 -37.38 -26.22 28.28
C ILE A 26 -38.12 -25.78 29.53
N THR A 27 -39.10 -24.85 29.37
CA THR A 27 -39.98 -24.44 30.44
C THR A 27 -41.45 -24.74 30.07
N ASP A 28 -42.29 -24.86 31.09
CA ASP A 28 -43.73 -24.85 30.92
C ASP A 28 -44.24 -23.42 30.62
N ASP A 29 -45.55 -23.32 30.44
CA ASP A 29 -46.21 -22.01 30.16
C ASP A 29 -46.09 -21.02 31.32
N ALA A 30 -45.96 -21.49 32.56
CA ALA A 30 -45.73 -20.67 33.74
C ALA A 30 -44.24 -20.24 33.91
N GLY A 31 -43.34 -20.78 33.07
CA GLY A 31 -41.89 -20.49 33.11
C GLY A 31 -41.10 -21.40 34.05
N HIS A 32 -41.69 -22.48 34.58
CA HIS A 32 -40.91 -23.44 35.38
C HIS A 32 -40.04 -24.30 34.47
N VAL A 33 -38.79 -24.42 34.80
CA VAL A 33 -37.85 -25.29 34.08
C VAL A 33 -38.26 -26.75 34.23
N ILE A 34 -38.53 -27.42 33.12
CA ILE A 34 -38.91 -28.86 33.09
C ILE A 34 -37.79 -29.75 32.55
N PHE A 35 -36.85 -29.17 31.79
CA PHE A 35 -35.69 -29.87 31.26
C PHE A 35 -34.53 -28.92 31.09
N VAL A 36 -33.29 -29.41 31.36
CA VAL A 36 -32.02 -28.83 30.93
C VAL A 36 -31.06 -29.96 30.57
N ASN A 37 -30.20 -29.73 29.53
CA ASN A 37 -29.17 -30.68 29.15
C ASN A 37 -27.88 -30.44 29.95
N ARG A 38 -26.89 -31.35 29.82
CA ARG A 38 -25.58 -31.25 30.47
C ARG A 38 -24.80 -29.97 30.08
N CYS A 39 -25.00 -29.50 28.87
CA CYS A 39 -24.31 -28.25 28.44
C CYS A 39 -24.87 -27.05 29.22
N MET A 40 -26.17 -26.98 29.45
CA MET A 40 -26.79 -25.95 30.28
C MET A 40 -26.36 -26.04 31.75
N GLU A 41 -26.25 -27.27 32.31
CA GLU A 41 -25.72 -27.47 33.67
C GLU A 41 -24.33 -26.89 33.82
N ARG A 42 -23.45 -27.14 32.83
CA ARG A 42 -22.06 -26.61 32.84
C ARG A 42 -22.04 -25.09 32.68
N LEU A 43 -22.89 -24.55 31.82
CA LEU A 43 -22.99 -23.11 31.55
C LEU A 43 -23.41 -22.33 32.79
N LEU A 44 -24.44 -22.87 33.52
CA LEU A 44 -24.98 -22.26 34.72
C LEU A 44 -24.23 -22.68 36.00
N GLY A 45 -23.28 -23.62 35.90
CA GLY A 45 -22.53 -24.15 37.04
C GLY A 45 -23.43 -24.84 38.10
N ALA A 46 -24.64 -25.27 37.73
CA ALA A 46 -25.60 -25.85 38.66
C ALA A 46 -26.16 -27.18 38.15
N PRO A 47 -26.32 -28.22 39.01
CA PRO A 47 -26.82 -29.49 38.58
C PRO A 47 -28.33 -29.38 38.21
N ARG A 48 -28.79 -30.21 37.25
CA ARG A 48 -30.19 -30.27 36.78
C ARG A 48 -31.20 -30.30 37.93
N SER A 49 -30.90 -31.06 39.00
CA SER A 49 -31.77 -31.17 40.20
C SER A 49 -32.01 -29.83 40.92
N ALA A 50 -31.06 -28.88 40.82
CA ALA A 50 -31.19 -27.55 41.39
C ALA A 50 -31.94 -26.56 40.47
N LEU A 51 -32.04 -26.88 39.15
CA LEU A 51 -32.65 -26.03 38.14
C LEU A 51 -34.10 -26.39 37.84
N ILE A 52 -34.45 -27.66 37.86
CA ILE A 52 -35.82 -28.14 37.60
C ILE A 52 -36.83 -27.56 38.58
N GLY A 53 -37.98 -27.11 38.08
CA GLY A 53 -39.07 -26.49 38.85
C GLY A 53 -38.82 -25.04 39.28
N LYS A 54 -37.64 -24.47 38.94
CA LYS A 54 -37.35 -23.07 39.17
C LYS A 54 -37.88 -22.20 38.05
N THR A 55 -38.16 -20.94 38.36
CA THR A 55 -38.56 -19.89 37.43
C THR A 55 -37.45 -18.83 37.31
N ALA A 56 -37.58 -17.90 36.37
CA ALA A 56 -36.50 -16.92 36.04
C ALA A 56 -36.05 -16.08 37.25
N ASP A 57 -36.96 -15.84 38.25
CA ASP A 57 -36.67 -15.12 39.47
C ASP A 57 -35.64 -15.83 40.41
N ALA A 58 -35.46 -17.14 40.22
CA ALA A 58 -34.42 -17.90 40.95
C ALA A 58 -33.02 -17.66 40.40
N PHE A 59 -32.89 -17.18 39.16
CA PHE A 59 -31.62 -17.00 38.45
C PHE A 59 -31.26 -15.50 38.22
N TYR A 60 -32.30 -14.67 38.10
CA TYR A 60 -32.13 -13.26 37.74
C TYR A 60 -32.91 -12.36 38.73
N SER A 61 -32.39 -11.14 38.92
CA SER A 61 -33.03 -10.13 39.75
C SER A 61 -32.98 -8.75 39.06
N GLY A 62 -33.79 -7.82 39.52
CA GLY A 62 -33.80 -6.46 39.01
C GLY A 62 -34.11 -6.36 37.51
N GLU A 63 -33.28 -5.62 36.78
CA GLU A 63 -33.44 -5.36 35.35
C GLU A 63 -33.30 -6.64 34.50
N ASP A 64 -32.35 -7.53 34.86
CA ASP A 64 -32.14 -8.78 34.14
C ASP A 64 -33.40 -9.70 34.22
N TYR A 65 -34.09 -9.71 35.36
CA TYR A 65 -35.34 -10.46 35.51
C TYR A 65 -36.47 -9.87 34.66
N GLN A 66 -36.65 -8.55 34.69
CA GLN A 66 -37.66 -7.89 33.85
C GLN A 66 -37.38 -8.12 32.34
N PHE A 67 -36.15 -7.97 31.93
CA PHE A 67 -35.73 -8.25 30.54
C PHE A 67 -36.07 -9.70 30.14
N THR A 68 -35.77 -10.68 31.00
CA THR A 68 -36.07 -12.10 30.73
C THR A 68 -37.57 -12.32 30.56
N LEU A 69 -38.43 -11.71 31.43
CA LEU A 69 -39.88 -11.83 31.31
C LEU A 69 -40.42 -11.21 30.01
N GLU A 70 -39.91 -10.05 29.60
CA GLU A 70 -40.27 -9.41 28.34
C GLU A 70 -39.94 -10.30 27.14
N ARG A 71 -38.73 -10.91 27.12
CA ARG A 71 -38.29 -11.82 26.08
C ARG A 71 -39.14 -13.11 26.03
N MET A 72 -39.46 -13.68 27.17
CA MET A 72 -40.37 -14.83 27.25
C MET A 72 -41.79 -14.50 26.72
N ALA A 73 -42.31 -13.31 27.06
CA ALA A 73 -43.57 -12.83 26.52
C ALA A 73 -43.53 -12.63 24.99
N GLN A 74 -42.40 -12.09 24.47
CA GLN A 74 -42.19 -11.91 23.04
C GLN A 74 -42.14 -13.25 22.31
N MET A 75 -41.44 -14.27 22.84
CA MET A 75 -41.41 -15.61 22.27
C MET A 75 -42.83 -16.22 22.15
N LYS A 76 -43.66 -16.06 23.17
CA LYS A 76 -45.05 -16.50 23.15
C LYS A 76 -45.89 -15.77 22.10
N GLY A 77 -45.64 -14.47 21.86
CA GLY A 77 -46.42 -13.66 20.92
C GLY A 77 -46.02 -13.85 19.45
N ILE A 78 -44.71 -13.95 19.16
CA ILE A 78 -44.15 -14.03 17.81
C ILE A 78 -43.75 -15.46 17.43
N GLY A 79 -43.63 -16.37 18.43
CA GLY A 79 -43.24 -17.78 18.25
C GLY A 79 -41.75 -18.01 18.21
N TYR A 80 -40.90 -16.96 18.16
CA TYR A 80 -39.43 -17.03 18.12
C TYR A 80 -38.81 -15.74 18.63
N ASP A 81 -37.65 -15.85 19.34
CA ASP A 81 -36.80 -14.73 19.69
C ASP A 81 -35.32 -15.14 19.74
N ARG A 82 -34.40 -14.19 19.48
CA ARG A 82 -32.94 -14.37 19.57
C ARG A 82 -32.30 -13.08 20.02
N TYR A 83 -31.49 -13.16 21.11
CA TYR A 83 -30.82 -11.98 21.68
C TYR A 83 -29.55 -12.37 22.43
N GLU A 84 -28.67 -11.41 22.59
CA GLU A 84 -27.50 -11.53 23.49
C GLU A 84 -27.92 -11.23 24.92
N PHE A 85 -27.42 -12.02 25.85
CA PHE A 85 -27.66 -11.84 27.27
C PHE A 85 -26.48 -12.28 28.12
N PHE A 86 -26.54 -12.04 29.42
CA PHE A 86 -25.56 -12.52 30.37
C PHE A 86 -26.21 -13.46 31.36
N VAL A 87 -25.72 -14.68 31.44
CA VAL A 87 -26.14 -15.64 32.46
C VAL A 87 -25.09 -15.72 33.58
N PRO A 88 -25.50 -15.78 34.87
CA PRO A 88 -24.57 -16.00 35.97
C PRO A 88 -24.13 -17.47 35.98
N ASP A 89 -22.83 -17.71 36.14
CA ASP A 89 -22.31 -19.06 36.49
C ASP A 89 -22.36 -19.27 38.00
N SER A 90 -21.86 -20.44 38.48
CA SER A 90 -21.83 -20.80 39.91
C SER A 90 -21.11 -19.81 40.80
N ASP A 91 -20.16 -19.07 40.26
CA ASP A 91 -19.28 -18.11 41.00
C ASP A 91 -19.83 -16.67 40.91
N GLY A 92 -20.98 -16.49 40.24
CA GLY A 92 -21.60 -15.19 39.99
C GLY A 92 -20.96 -14.40 38.84
N THR A 93 -20.03 -15.01 38.08
CA THR A 93 -19.45 -14.41 36.88
C THR A 93 -20.50 -14.32 35.79
N ARG A 94 -20.60 -13.18 35.11
CA ARG A 94 -21.54 -12.98 33.99
C ARG A 94 -20.95 -13.54 32.70
N VAL A 95 -21.48 -14.65 32.24
CA VAL A 95 -21.10 -15.31 30.98
C VAL A 95 -21.94 -14.76 29.85
N PRO A 96 -21.36 -14.15 28.80
CA PRO A 96 -22.10 -13.66 27.66
C PRO A 96 -22.60 -14.83 26.81
N VAL A 97 -23.91 -14.84 26.52
CA VAL A 97 -24.56 -15.90 25.73
C VAL A 97 -25.45 -15.30 24.66
N ILE A 98 -25.70 -16.08 23.61
CA ILE A 98 -26.83 -15.88 22.71
C ILE A 98 -27.92 -16.85 23.16
N ILE A 99 -29.08 -16.30 23.50
CA ILE A 99 -30.29 -17.09 23.76
C ILE A 99 -31.14 -17.07 22.50
N SER A 100 -31.54 -18.26 22.04
CA SER A 100 -32.54 -18.42 20.98
C SER A 100 -33.68 -19.30 21.49
N GLY A 101 -34.88 -18.82 21.39
CA GLY A 101 -36.04 -19.55 21.94
C GLY A 101 -37.23 -19.57 20.99
N SER A 102 -38.02 -20.63 21.13
CA SER A 102 -39.26 -20.81 20.36
C SER A 102 -40.32 -21.49 21.21
N GLU A 103 -41.59 -21.20 20.90
CA GLU A 103 -42.75 -21.95 21.45
C GLU A 103 -42.90 -23.30 20.74
N LEU A 104 -43.06 -24.34 21.51
CA LEU A 104 -43.37 -25.70 21.05
C LEU A 104 -44.64 -26.18 21.73
N ARG A 105 -45.46 -27.00 21.07
CA ARG A 105 -46.59 -27.66 21.70
C ARG A 105 -46.27 -29.10 22.05
N ALA A 106 -46.51 -29.47 23.30
CA ALA A 106 -46.41 -30.82 23.74
C ALA A 106 -47.51 -31.69 23.10
N PRO A 107 -47.41 -33.03 23.13
CA PRO A 107 -48.41 -33.95 22.56
C PRO A 107 -49.82 -33.80 23.14
N ASP A 108 -49.98 -33.24 24.32
CA ASP A 108 -51.27 -32.94 24.97
C ASP A 108 -51.80 -31.53 24.62
N GLY A 109 -51.10 -30.80 23.76
CA GLY A 109 -51.42 -29.46 23.33
C GLY A 109 -50.96 -28.33 24.24
N SER A 110 -50.32 -28.63 25.38
CA SER A 110 -49.78 -27.62 26.29
C SER A 110 -48.61 -26.86 25.66
N PRO A 111 -48.51 -25.52 25.82
CA PRO A 111 -47.39 -24.74 25.30
C PRO A 111 -46.13 -24.96 26.15
N LEU A 112 -44.98 -25.10 25.48
CA LEU A 112 -43.67 -25.19 26.06
C LEU A 112 -42.76 -24.11 25.41
N LEU A 113 -41.84 -23.54 26.17
CA LEU A 113 -40.79 -22.71 25.63
C LEU A 113 -39.48 -23.52 25.59
N VAL A 114 -38.94 -23.69 24.40
CA VAL A 114 -37.63 -24.32 24.20
C VAL A 114 -36.63 -23.21 23.88
N PHE A 115 -35.52 -23.21 24.59
CA PHE A 115 -34.46 -22.23 24.34
C PHE A 115 -33.08 -22.87 24.35
N THR A 116 -32.20 -22.31 23.53
CA THR A 116 -30.76 -22.65 23.52
C THR A 116 -29.97 -21.48 24.04
N CYS A 117 -28.87 -21.79 24.73
CA CYS A 117 -27.87 -20.83 25.20
C CYS A 117 -26.51 -21.21 24.61
N THR A 118 -25.99 -20.35 23.78
CA THR A 118 -24.65 -20.49 23.18
C THR A 118 -23.67 -19.55 23.89
N ASP A 119 -22.66 -20.09 24.56
CA ASP A 119 -21.57 -19.27 25.15
C ASP A 119 -20.76 -18.59 24.06
N ILE A 120 -20.73 -17.26 24.09
CA ILE A 120 -19.99 -16.43 23.14
C ILE A 120 -18.76 -15.76 23.77
N SER A 121 -18.28 -16.23 24.92
CA SER A 121 -17.13 -15.66 25.62
C SER A 121 -15.87 -15.67 24.76
N GLN A 122 -15.60 -16.76 24.05
CA GLN A 122 -14.45 -16.85 23.15
C GLN A 122 -14.59 -15.93 21.94
N GLN A 123 -15.80 -15.85 21.39
CA GLN A 123 -16.09 -14.95 20.27
C GLN A 123 -15.90 -13.48 20.67
N LYS A 124 -16.44 -13.07 21.83
CA LYS A 124 -16.25 -11.69 22.35
C LYS A 124 -14.80 -11.35 22.63
N LYS A 125 -14.03 -12.29 23.21
CA LYS A 125 -12.58 -12.11 23.42
C LYS A 125 -11.82 -11.96 22.11
N ALA A 126 -12.12 -12.80 21.11
CA ALA A 126 -11.48 -12.72 19.79
C ALA A 126 -11.84 -11.40 19.09
N GLU A 127 -13.09 -10.98 19.15
CA GLU A 127 -13.54 -9.70 18.58
C GLU A 127 -12.83 -8.50 19.24
N GLN A 128 -12.73 -8.52 20.57
CA GLN A 128 -12.01 -7.48 21.30
C GLN A 128 -10.53 -7.43 20.92
N SER A 129 -9.86 -8.60 20.90
CA SER A 129 -8.45 -8.70 20.51
C SER A 129 -8.21 -8.21 19.07
N LEU A 130 -9.14 -8.51 18.15
CA LEU A 130 -9.07 -8.04 16.77
C LEU A 130 -9.25 -6.51 16.69
N ARG A 131 -10.19 -5.95 17.44
CA ARG A 131 -10.37 -4.49 17.51
C ARG A 131 -9.11 -3.78 18.03
N GLU A 132 -8.51 -4.31 19.10
CA GLU A 132 -7.27 -3.76 19.68
C GLU A 132 -6.10 -3.86 18.70
N ALA A 133 -5.94 -5.01 18.01
CA ALA A 133 -4.92 -5.19 16.99
C ALA A 133 -5.10 -4.23 15.81
N ASN A 134 -6.32 -4.05 15.32
CA ASN A 134 -6.62 -3.10 14.24
C ASN A 134 -6.30 -1.65 14.65
N ALA A 135 -6.70 -1.23 15.85
CA ALA A 135 -6.40 0.11 16.35
C ALA A 135 -4.88 0.35 16.46
N GLN A 136 -4.11 -0.67 16.88
CA GLN A 136 -2.65 -0.59 16.91
C GLN A 136 -2.04 -0.50 15.52
N LEU A 137 -2.56 -1.27 14.54
CA LEU A 137 -2.08 -1.22 13.15
C LEU A 137 -2.38 0.14 12.51
N GLU A 138 -3.56 0.70 12.72
CA GLU A 138 -3.93 2.04 12.24
C GLU A 138 -3.00 3.12 12.81
N SER A 139 -2.75 3.09 14.14
CA SER A 139 -1.84 4.04 14.77
C SER A 139 -0.40 3.95 14.23
N ARG A 140 0.11 2.72 14.00
CA ARG A 140 1.44 2.53 13.40
C ARG A 140 1.50 2.99 11.94
N ALA A 141 0.46 2.74 11.17
CA ALA A 141 0.37 3.20 9.78
C ALA A 141 0.44 4.73 9.71
N GLU A 142 -0.31 5.44 10.56
CA GLU A 142 -0.27 6.91 10.64
C GLU A 142 1.11 7.45 11.05
N GLU A 143 1.83 6.75 11.94
CA GLU A 143 3.19 7.13 12.33
C GLU A 143 4.17 7.00 11.16
N ILE A 144 4.14 5.85 10.46
CA ILE A 144 4.95 5.61 9.26
C ILE A 144 4.65 6.63 8.17
N ASP A 145 3.38 6.94 7.92
CA ASP A 145 2.99 7.92 6.90
C ASP A 145 3.52 9.33 7.24
N ARG A 146 3.53 9.71 8.52
CA ARG A 146 4.15 10.98 8.95
C ARG A 146 5.66 11.01 8.74
N GLU A 147 6.36 9.93 9.06
CA GLU A 147 7.81 9.82 8.83
C GLU A 147 8.15 9.87 7.33
N LEU A 148 7.39 9.13 6.50
CA LEU A 148 7.53 9.15 5.05
C LEU A 148 7.26 10.53 4.46
N ALA A 149 6.28 11.27 4.97
CA ALA A 149 6.01 12.63 4.52
C ALA A 149 7.17 13.61 4.82
N ILE A 150 7.91 13.40 5.91
CA ILE A 150 9.12 14.15 6.20
C ILE A 150 10.25 13.78 5.24
N ALA A 151 10.49 12.48 5.04
CA ALA A 151 11.50 11.98 4.11
C ALA A 151 11.24 12.47 2.67
N SER A 152 9.96 12.47 2.24
CA SER A 152 9.55 13.01 0.93
C SER A 152 9.93 14.47 0.76
N ARG A 153 9.70 15.32 1.77
CA ARG A 153 10.11 16.73 1.70
C ARG A 153 11.61 16.92 1.57
N VAL A 154 12.40 16.09 2.25
CA VAL A 154 13.86 16.11 2.11
C VAL A 154 14.25 15.73 0.68
N GLN A 155 13.67 14.65 0.13
CA GLN A 155 13.98 14.21 -1.22
C GLN A 155 13.50 15.20 -2.31
N GLN A 156 12.32 15.80 -2.15
CA GLN A 156 11.83 16.84 -3.06
C GLN A 156 12.76 18.07 -3.11
N SER A 157 13.51 18.35 -2.04
CA SER A 157 14.52 19.41 -2.07
C SER A 157 15.72 19.09 -2.96
N LEU A 158 15.89 17.82 -3.36
CA LEU A 158 16.92 17.36 -4.30
C LEU A 158 16.42 17.29 -5.75
N ALA A 159 15.12 17.55 -5.98
CA ALA A 159 14.57 17.56 -7.34
C ALA A 159 15.20 18.66 -8.19
N PRO A 160 15.49 18.39 -9.48
CA PRO A 160 16.11 19.37 -10.36
C PRO A 160 15.18 20.57 -10.51
N GLN A 161 15.76 21.78 -10.42
CA GLN A 161 15.01 23.02 -10.53
C GLN A 161 15.22 23.66 -11.90
N PRO A 162 14.17 24.29 -12.48
CA PRO A 162 14.31 25.08 -13.70
C PRO A 162 15.37 26.18 -13.51
N LEU A 163 16.19 26.39 -14.51
CA LEU A 163 17.30 27.34 -14.44
C LEU A 163 17.50 28.03 -15.80
N ARG A 164 17.98 29.27 -15.75
CA ARG A 164 18.61 29.94 -16.90
C ARG A 164 20.07 30.18 -16.56
N TRP A 165 20.95 29.60 -17.37
CA TRP A 165 22.37 29.70 -17.18
C TRP A 165 23.07 30.06 -18.51
N GLY A 166 23.66 31.25 -18.59
CA GLY A 166 24.22 31.76 -19.84
C GLY A 166 23.17 31.74 -20.97
N ARG A 167 23.49 30.98 -22.00
CA ARG A 167 22.58 30.74 -23.17
C ARG A 167 21.71 29.50 -23.06
N VAL A 168 21.71 28.85 -21.93
CA VAL A 168 20.95 27.63 -21.71
C VAL A 168 19.70 27.93 -20.87
N ALA A 169 18.53 27.57 -21.38
CA ALA A 169 17.29 27.56 -20.62
C ALA A 169 16.93 26.11 -20.27
N ILE A 170 16.52 25.88 -19.03
CA ILE A 170 16.23 24.54 -18.51
C ILE A 170 14.84 24.50 -17.92
N GLU A 171 14.06 23.51 -18.34
CA GLU A 171 12.79 23.10 -17.73
C GLU A 171 12.98 21.69 -17.14
N THR A 172 12.32 21.44 -16.02
CA THR A 172 12.43 20.17 -15.30
C THR A 172 11.04 19.66 -14.90
N TYR A 173 10.93 18.35 -14.77
CA TYR A 173 9.77 17.69 -14.17
C TYR A 173 10.25 16.53 -13.32
N TYR A 174 9.72 16.43 -12.10
CA TYR A 174 10.00 15.34 -11.17
C TYR A 174 8.72 14.90 -10.50
N LYS A 175 8.40 13.63 -10.57
CA LYS A 175 7.22 13.04 -9.92
C LYS A 175 7.54 11.63 -9.46
N PRO A 176 7.73 11.41 -8.15
CA PRO A 176 7.87 10.06 -7.62
C PRO A 176 6.52 9.33 -7.68
N VAL A 177 6.56 8.03 -7.93
CA VAL A 177 5.37 7.17 -8.00
C VAL A 177 4.83 6.84 -6.62
N ARG A 178 5.71 6.82 -5.63
CA ARG A 178 5.36 6.67 -4.21
C ARG A 178 5.68 7.95 -3.43
N THR A 179 5.52 7.90 -2.13
CA THR A 179 5.85 9.02 -1.23
C THR A 179 7.31 9.44 -1.38
N ILE A 180 8.21 8.47 -1.64
CA ILE A 180 9.65 8.67 -1.90
C ILE A 180 10.06 7.78 -3.08
N GLY A 181 10.95 8.28 -3.95
CA GLY A 181 11.40 7.65 -5.19
C GLY A 181 12.87 7.21 -5.17
N GLY A 182 13.24 6.41 -6.17
CA GLY A 182 14.61 6.01 -6.47
C GLY A 182 15.35 7.00 -7.38
N ASP A 183 14.61 7.76 -8.16
CA ASP A 183 15.15 8.73 -9.11
C ASP A 183 15.71 9.99 -8.46
N PHE A 184 16.71 10.55 -9.09
CA PHE A 184 17.08 11.95 -8.88
C PHE A 184 17.57 12.60 -10.17
N GLY A 185 17.42 13.94 -10.23
CA GLY A 185 17.98 14.76 -11.29
C GLY A 185 18.85 15.87 -10.72
N LEU A 186 19.85 16.30 -11.50
CA LEU A 186 20.74 17.39 -11.13
C LEU A 186 20.81 18.41 -12.27
N VAL A 187 20.73 19.69 -11.88
CA VAL A 187 21.08 20.84 -12.69
C VAL A 187 22.18 21.57 -11.91
N PHE A 188 23.42 21.38 -12.29
CA PHE A 188 24.58 21.82 -11.51
C PHE A 188 25.47 22.77 -12.30
N PRO A 189 25.31 24.11 -12.13
CA PRO A 189 26.24 25.08 -12.71
C PRO A 189 27.55 25.04 -11.93
N PHE A 190 28.68 24.87 -12.67
CA PHE A 190 29.99 24.85 -12.11
C PHE A 190 30.72 26.18 -12.44
N ASP A 191 30.91 27.03 -11.44
CA ASP A 191 31.48 28.35 -11.53
C ASP A 191 31.03 29.12 -12.77
N SER A 192 31.98 29.57 -13.62
CA SER A 192 31.69 30.25 -14.87
C SER A 192 31.98 29.41 -16.12
N GLY A 193 32.31 28.12 -15.94
CA GLY A 193 32.89 27.29 -16.99
C GLY A 193 31.90 26.39 -17.70
N HIS A 194 31.12 25.62 -16.97
CA HIS A 194 30.22 24.62 -17.54
C HIS A 194 28.97 24.35 -16.65
N LEU A 195 28.00 23.65 -17.22
CA LEU A 195 26.78 23.23 -16.58
C LEU A 195 26.63 21.73 -16.75
N ASP A 196 26.49 21.01 -15.66
CA ASP A 196 26.21 19.58 -15.66
C ASP A 196 24.73 19.32 -15.45
N LEU A 197 24.17 18.44 -16.28
CA LEU A 197 22.80 17.96 -16.24
C LEU A 197 22.82 16.44 -16.10
N LEU A 198 22.11 15.91 -15.12
CA LEU A 198 22.09 14.48 -14.86
C LEU A 198 20.68 13.98 -14.53
N VAL A 199 20.40 12.77 -14.98
CA VAL A 199 19.25 11.98 -14.53
C VAL A 199 19.76 10.62 -14.12
N CYS A 200 19.42 10.20 -12.92
CA CYS A 200 19.77 8.90 -12.37
C CYS A 200 18.50 8.19 -11.93
N ASP A 201 18.40 6.93 -12.29
CA ASP A 201 17.36 6.02 -11.86
C ASP A 201 17.97 4.84 -11.13
N ILE A 202 17.46 4.56 -9.94
CA ILE A 202 17.97 3.53 -9.04
C ILE A 202 16.95 2.41 -8.95
N SER A 203 17.37 1.20 -9.27
CA SER A 203 16.54 0.01 -9.29
C SER A 203 15.75 -0.19 -7.99
N GLY A 204 14.43 -0.40 -8.11
CA GLY A 204 13.51 -0.62 -6.99
C GLY A 204 12.84 0.67 -6.51
N HIS A 205 11.96 0.53 -5.54
CA HIS A 205 11.14 1.63 -5.04
C HIS A 205 11.03 1.62 -3.51
N GLY A 206 10.77 2.77 -2.93
CA GLY A 206 10.54 2.93 -1.49
C GLY A 206 11.79 3.38 -0.72
N ILE A 207 11.83 3.08 0.57
CA ILE A 207 12.82 3.64 1.51
C ILE A 207 14.25 3.28 1.12
N SER A 208 14.50 2.03 0.70
CA SER A 208 15.84 1.56 0.37
C SER A 208 16.42 2.28 -0.84
N SER A 209 15.66 2.37 -1.95
CA SER A 209 16.08 3.10 -3.16
C SER A 209 16.24 4.60 -2.90
N ALA A 210 15.35 5.21 -2.10
CA ALA A 210 15.46 6.61 -1.72
C ALA A 210 16.71 6.92 -0.91
N LEU A 211 17.10 6.06 0.05
CA LEU A 211 18.35 6.22 0.82
C LEU A 211 19.59 6.11 -0.08
N LEU A 212 19.56 5.18 -1.03
CA LEU A 212 20.63 5.00 -1.99
C LEU A 212 20.71 6.16 -2.99
N ALA A 213 19.55 6.68 -3.43
CA ALA A 213 19.48 7.90 -4.23
C ALA A 213 20.14 9.09 -3.52
N ASN A 214 19.83 9.31 -2.24
CA ASN A 214 20.48 10.36 -1.45
C ASN A 214 22.00 10.18 -1.33
N ARG A 215 22.44 8.93 -1.11
CA ARG A 215 23.88 8.64 -1.00
C ARG A 215 24.59 8.83 -2.34
N SER A 216 24.02 8.32 -3.43
CA SER A 216 24.55 8.49 -4.79
C SER A 216 24.52 9.95 -5.24
N TYR A 217 23.46 10.69 -4.90
CA TYR A 217 23.37 12.13 -5.12
C TYR A 217 24.52 12.89 -4.46
N THR A 218 24.78 12.61 -3.18
CA THR A 218 25.86 13.28 -2.44
C THR A 218 27.23 13.01 -3.05
N GLU A 219 27.48 11.75 -3.43
CA GLU A 219 28.73 11.36 -4.09
C GLU A 219 28.86 12.03 -5.47
N THR A 220 27.78 12.02 -6.27
CA THR A 220 27.73 12.71 -7.57
C THR A 220 28.08 14.19 -7.44
N VAL A 221 27.46 14.90 -6.50
CA VAL A 221 27.77 16.33 -6.25
C VAL A 221 29.21 16.52 -5.83
N SER A 222 29.78 15.61 -5.04
CA SER A 222 31.21 15.65 -4.65
C SER A 222 32.13 15.54 -5.87
N LEU A 223 31.88 14.57 -6.75
CA LEU A 223 32.64 14.35 -7.96
C LEU A 223 32.55 15.54 -8.93
N LEU A 224 31.34 16.08 -9.12
CA LEU A 224 31.14 17.29 -9.94
C LEU A 224 31.92 18.49 -9.42
N ARG A 225 31.95 18.71 -8.10
CA ARG A 225 32.72 19.81 -7.49
C ARG A 225 34.20 19.69 -7.73
N HIS A 226 34.74 18.50 -7.99
CA HIS A 226 36.11 18.27 -8.39
C HIS A 226 36.32 18.40 -9.90
N GLY A 227 35.29 18.77 -10.67
CA GLY A 227 35.37 19.01 -12.11
C GLY A 227 35.56 17.78 -12.97
N MET A 228 35.20 16.59 -12.45
CA MET A 228 35.35 15.34 -13.20
C MET A 228 34.49 15.35 -14.47
N GLU A 229 35.06 14.81 -15.55
CA GLU A 229 34.30 14.61 -16.81
C GLU A 229 33.19 13.56 -16.66
N PRO A 230 32.13 13.63 -17.46
CA PRO A 230 30.96 12.76 -17.32
C PRO A 230 31.28 11.27 -17.26
N ASP A 231 32.11 10.74 -18.13
CA ASP A 231 32.50 9.32 -18.17
C ASP A 231 33.41 8.90 -17.00
N GLU A 232 34.30 9.79 -16.55
CA GLU A 232 35.11 9.55 -15.36
C GLU A 232 34.25 9.50 -14.10
N MET A 233 33.30 10.42 -13.99
CA MET A 233 32.31 10.43 -12.91
C MET A 233 31.53 9.13 -12.87
N LEU A 234 31.02 8.63 -14.00
CA LEU A 234 30.31 7.34 -14.07
C LEU A 234 31.20 6.17 -13.60
N ARG A 235 32.49 6.14 -13.97
CA ARG A 235 33.44 5.12 -13.48
C ARG A 235 33.60 5.18 -11.97
N MET A 236 33.75 6.38 -11.41
CA MET A 236 33.88 6.55 -9.97
C MET A 236 32.63 6.16 -9.21
N LEU A 237 31.46 6.53 -9.71
CA LEU A 237 30.16 6.12 -9.13
C LEU A 237 29.94 4.62 -9.21
N ASN A 238 30.30 3.97 -10.32
CA ASN A 238 30.23 2.52 -10.46
C ASN A 238 31.09 1.83 -9.38
N ARG A 239 32.33 2.28 -9.21
CA ARG A 239 33.23 1.77 -8.18
C ARG A 239 32.68 2.01 -6.77
N PHE A 240 32.19 3.21 -6.50
CA PHE A 240 31.57 3.57 -5.23
C PHE A 240 30.42 2.63 -4.84
N VAL A 241 29.54 2.28 -5.78
CA VAL A 241 28.44 1.36 -5.52
C VAL A 241 28.95 -0.05 -5.22
N ILE A 242 29.92 -0.54 -5.99
CA ILE A 242 30.49 -1.90 -5.83
C ILE A 242 31.31 -2.02 -4.54
N GLU A 243 32.16 -1.06 -4.25
CA GLU A 243 33.16 -1.15 -3.17
C GLU A 243 32.64 -0.63 -1.81
N ASP A 244 31.83 0.45 -1.81
CA ASP A 244 31.42 1.13 -0.58
C ASP A 244 29.98 0.78 -0.16
N ILE A 245 29.02 0.74 -1.09
CA ILE A 245 27.63 0.39 -0.80
C ILE A 245 27.48 -1.11 -0.55
N LYS A 246 28.08 -1.96 -1.38
CA LYS A 246 28.15 -3.43 -1.22
C LYS A 246 26.78 -4.11 -1.00
N ILE A 247 25.75 -3.66 -1.69
CA ILE A 247 24.42 -4.30 -1.63
C ILE A 247 24.25 -5.14 -2.89
N ASP A 248 24.17 -6.45 -2.73
CA ASP A 248 23.98 -7.39 -3.84
C ASP A 248 22.68 -7.12 -4.60
N GLY A 249 22.77 -7.14 -5.94
CA GLY A 249 21.62 -6.93 -6.81
C GLY A 249 21.19 -5.47 -6.98
N PHE A 250 21.94 -4.54 -6.38
CA PHE A 250 21.69 -3.11 -6.54
C PHE A 250 22.32 -2.60 -7.84
N ILE A 251 21.52 -2.03 -8.70
CA ILE A 251 21.94 -1.44 -9.97
C ILE A 251 21.29 -0.07 -10.13
N PHE A 252 21.96 0.80 -10.87
CA PHE A 252 21.40 2.08 -11.26
C PHE A 252 21.78 2.47 -12.68
N THR A 253 21.00 3.35 -13.26
CA THR A 253 21.26 3.94 -14.56
C THR A 253 21.49 5.43 -14.41
N MET A 254 22.36 6.01 -15.23
CA MET A 254 22.61 7.46 -15.20
C MET A 254 22.93 7.98 -16.59
N GLY A 255 22.25 9.07 -16.96
CA GLY A 255 22.62 9.91 -18.09
C GLY A 255 23.25 11.22 -17.57
N ALA A 256 24.44 11.57 -18.06
CA ALA A 256 25.20 12.75 -17.66
C ALA A 256 25.61 13.57 -18.87
N ALA A 257 25.29 14.86 -18.84
CA ALA A 257 25.56 15.81 -19.91
C ALA A 257 26.27 17.04 -19.35
N ARG A 258 27.40 17.43 -19.93
CA ARG A 258 28.11 18.65 -19.63
C ARG A 258 28.01 19.62 -20.79
N LEU A 259 27.50 20.81 -20.53
CA LEU A 259 27.42 21.93 -21.47
C LEU A 259 28.43 22.99 -21.11
N ASP A 260 29.19 23.50 -22.10
CA ASP A 260 30.05 24.67 -21.88
C ASP A 260 29.20 25.95 -21.68
N PHE A 261 29.82 27.04 -21.19
CA PHE A 261 29.10 28.30 -20.91
C PHE A 261 28.35 28.87 -22.12
N SER A 262 28.86 28.64 -23.32
CA SER A 262 28.20 29.07 -24.57
C SER A 262 27.02 28.16 -24.94
N GLY A 263 26.92 26.97 -24.33
CA GLY A 263 25.98 25.91 -24.67
C GLY A 263 26.25 25.23 -26.01
N ARG A 264 27.42 25.52 -26.65
CA ARG A 264 27.73 25.00 -27.99
C ARG A 264 28.45 23.68 -28.00
N GLN A 265 29.13 23.34 -26.90
CA GLN A 265 29.77 22.04 -26.72
C GLN A 265 29.02 21.25 -25.70
N LEU A 266 28.64 20.02 -26.05
CA LEU A 266 28.03 19.04 -25.18
C LEU A 266 28.92 17.82 -25.13
N VAL A 267 29.27 17.39 -23.92
CA VAL A 267 29.87 16.09 -23.64
C VAL A 267 28.80 15.25 -22.96
N TYR A 268 28.51 14.08 -23.50
CA TYR A 268 27.50 13.19 -22.97
C TYR A 268 28.09 11.82 -22.67
N ALA A 269 27.77 11.27 -21.51
CA ALA A 269 28.05 9.89 -21.12
C ALA A 269 26.85 9.28 -20.41
N ALA A 270 26.65 7.98 -20.57
CA ALA A 270 25.56 7.29 -19.88
C ALA A 270 25.98 5.88 -19.46
N GLY A 271 25.44 5.42 -18.34
CA GLY A 271 25.60 4.08 -17.79
C GLY A 271 24.26 3.33 -17.80
N GLY A 272 24.00 2.53 -18.85
CA GLY A 272 22.77 1.74 -19.00
C GLY A 272 21.46 2.54 -19.01
N HIS A 273 21.53 3.86 -19.22
CA HIS A 273 20.40 4.77 -19.17
C HIS A 273 19.63 4.76 -20.49
N PRO A 274 18.31 5.06 -20.50
CA PRO A 274 17.54 5.25 -21.72
C PRO A 274 18.22 6.25 -22.67
N PRO A 275 18.05 6.10 -24.01
CA PRO A 275 18.65 7.02 -24.97
C PRO A 275 18.23 8.45 -24.71
N THR A 276 19.20 9.37 -24.64
CA THR A 276 18.90 10.80 -24.57
C THR A 276 18.52 11.33 -25.95
N PHE A 277 17.72 12.40 -26.02
CA PHE A 277 17.31 12.99 -27.27
C PHE A 277 17.99 14.35 -27.50
N LEU A 278 18.65 14.49 -28.66
CA LEU A 278 19.02 15.76 -29.23
C LEU A 278 17.97 16.17 -30.26
N ILE A 279 17.38 17.34 -30.08
CA ILE A 279 16.23 17.81 -30.85
C ILE A 279 16.61 19.12 -31.53
N SER A 280 16.54 19.12 -32.87
CA SER A 280 16.80 20.33 -33.67
C SER A 280 15.61 21.29 -33.65
N PRO A 281 15.78 22.58 -33.99
CA PRO A 281 14.69 23.53 -34.11
C PRO A 281 13.64 23.15 -35.16
N CYS A 282 13.99 22.34 -36.15
CA CYS A 282 13.07 21.85 -37.18
C CYS A 282 12.29 20.60 -36.74
N GLY A 283 12.55 20.09 -35.53
CA GLY A 283 11.84 18.94 -34.97
C GLY A 283 12.46 17.58 -35.25
N ASP A 284 13.66 17.55 -35.82
CA ASP A 284 14.40 16.30 -35.96
C ASP A 284 14.90 15.85 -34.59
N VAL A 285 14.68 14.58 -34.27
CA VAL A 285 15.11 13.94 -33.03
C VAL A 285 16.18 12.93 -33.34
N ARG A 286 17.35 13.08 -32.73
CA ARG A 286 18.46 12.13 -32.73
C ARG A 286 18.56 11.46 -31.39
N ARG A 287 18.59 10.14 -31.35
CA ARG A 287 18.88 9.35 -30.15
C ARG A 287 20.40 9.30 -29.95
N VAL A 288 20.82 9.43 -28.70
CA VAL A 288 22.18 9.18 -28.25
C VAL A 288 22.13 8.05 -27.24
N GLU A 289 22.71 6.93 -27.63
CA GLU A 289 22.68 5.68 -26.84
C GLU A 289 23.72 5.68 -25.72
N SER A 290 23.52 4.86 -24.72
CA SER A 290 24.51 4.59 -23.69
C SER A 290 25.66 3.73 -24.25
N LEU A 291 26.89 4.16 -24.05
CA LEU A 291 28.10 3.37 -24.41
C LEU A 291 28.54 2.42 -23.28
N SER A 292 27.92 2.50 -22.12
CA SER A 292 28.21 1.72 -20.93
C SER A 292 27.00 0.87 -20.53
N THR A 293 27.23 -0.20 -19.79
CA THR A 293 26.14 -1.00 -19.20
C THR A 293 25.63 -0.36 -17.90
N VAL A 294 24.60 -0.95 -17.27
CA VAL A 294 24.12 -0.52 -15.96
C VAL A 294 25.23 -0.49 -14.92
N LEU A 295 25.18 0.49 -14.03
CA LEU A 295 26.18 0.71 -13.01
C LEU A 295 25.87 -0.12 -11.74
N GLY A 296 26.93 -0.43 -10.96
CA GLY A 296 26.81 -1.14 -9.69
C GLY A 296 26.86 -2.67 -9.81
N ARG A 297 27.02 -3.24 -11.02
CA ARG A 297 27.04 -4.69 -11.24
C ARG A 297 28.40 -5.24 -11.66
N LEU A 298 29.08 -4.56 -12.56
CA LEU A 298 30.35 -4.99 -13.15
C LEU A 298 31.41 -3.90 -12.92
N GLU A 299 32.61 -4.26 -12.52
CA GLU A 299 33.70 -3.30 -12.33
C GLU A 299 34.01 -2.56 -13.65
N GLU A 300 33.97 -3.27 -14.79
CA GLU A 300 34.23 -2.71 -16.12
C GLU A 300 32.95 -2.25 -16.83
N ALA A 301 31.88 -1.82 -16.09
CA ALA A 301 30.64 -1.35 -16.68
C ALA A 301 30.82 -0.14 -17.59
N VAL A 302 31.80 0.72 -17.30
CA VAL A 302 32.09 1.96 -18.03
C VAL A 302 33.44 1.83 -18.74
N PRO A 303 33.49 1.78 -20.08
CA PRO A 303 34.72 1.75 -20.86
C PRO A 303 35.63 2.96 -20.58
N GLU A 304 36.90 2.85 -20.94
CA GLU A 304 37.87 3.93 -20.78
C GLU A 304 37.46 5.21 -21.50
N LYS A 305 36.84 5.08 -22.68
CA LYS A 305 36.22 6.16 -23.44
C LYS A 305 34.75 5.89 -23.61
N ALA A 306 33.93 6.47 -22.74
CA ALA A 306 32.46 6.26 -22.69
C ALA A 306 31.65 7.54 -22.90
N SER A 307 32.32 8.63 -23.37
CA SER A 307 31.67 9.91 -23.69
C SER A 307 31.63 10.18 -25.19
N GLU A 308 30.59 10.88 -25.63
CA GLU A 308 30.47 11.45 -26.98
C GLU A 308 30.39 12.97 -26.91
N GLU A 309 31.00 13.64 -27.90
CA GLU A 309 30.99 15.08 -28.02
C GLU A 309 30.07 15.55 -29.15
N PHE A 310 29.28 16.58 -28.90
CA PHE A 310 28.40 17.18 -29.87
C PHE A 310 28.58 18.68 -29.94
N ARG A 311 28.41 19.26 -31.13
CA ARG A 311 28.26 20.69 -31.30
C ARG A 311 26.80 21.05 -31.44
N LEU A 312 26.35 21.97 -30.62
CA LEU A 312 24.97 22.43 -30.59
C LEU A 312 24.86 23.84 -31.20
N SER A 313 23.71 24.12 -31.78
CA SER A 313 23.35 25.40 -32.35
C SER A 313 22.23 26.08 -31.55
N ALA A 314 22.03 27.36 -31.74
CA ALA A 314 20.87 28.04 -31.12
C ALA A 314 19.55 27.38 -31.57
N GLY A 315 18.69 27.09 -30.61
CA GLY A 315 17.42 26.38 -30.80
C GLY A 315 17.51 24.87 -30.66
N ASP A 316 18.73 24.29 -30.61
CA ASP A 316 18.87 22.86 -30.31
C ASP A 316 18.48 22.60 -28.85
N ARG A 317 17.90 21.41 -28.62
CA ARG A 317 17.44 20.97 -27.30
C ARG A 317 18.05 19.62 -26.94
N LEU A 318 18.30 19.45 -25.66
CA LEU A 318 18.70 18.19 -25.04
C LEU A 318 17.58 17.74 -24.11
N MET A 319 17.22 16.45 -24.15
CA MET A 319 16.24 15.83 -23.26
C MET A 319 16.85 14.62 -22.56
N LEU A 320 17.05 14.73 -21.24
CA LEU A 320 17.39 13.64 -20.34
C LEU A 320 16.14 13.20 -19.58
N TYR A 321 15.93 11.90 -19.41
CA TYR A 321 14.73 11.39 -18.75
C TYR A 321 14.93 9.99 -18.17
N SER A 322 14.23 9.66 -17.08
CA SER A 322 14.18 8.30 -16.54
C SER A 322 13.18 7.42 -17.30
N ASP A 323 13.29 6.11 -17.13
CA ASP A 323 12.47 5.12 -17.84
C ASP A 323 10.98 5.19 -17.50
N GLY A 324 10.60 5.83 -16.38
CA GLY A 324 9.19 6.10 -16.04
C GLY A 324 8.40 6.87 -17.12
N LEU A 325 9.10 7.56 -18.06
CA LEU A 325 8.44 8.15 -19.24
C LEU A 325 8.20 7.13 -20.37
N THR A 326 8.92 6.02 -20.40
CA THR A 326 8.84 4.99 -21.44
C THR A 326 8.14 3.71 -20.99
N GLU A 327 8.19 3.39 -19.69
CA GLU A 327 7.58 2.18 -19.12
C GLU A 327 6.11 2.34 -18.73
N VAL A 328 5.38 3.14 -19.49
CA VAL A 328 3.95 3.37 -19.34
C VAL A 328 3.15 2.41 -20.21
N TRP A 329 2.06 1.86 -19.67
CA TRP A 329 1.24 0.84 -20.32
C TRP A 329 -0.15 1.38 -20.68
N ASN A 330 -0.62 1.05 -21.88
CA ASN A 330 -1.98 1.37 -22.32
C ASN A 330 -3.00 0.28 -21.88
N GLU A 331 -4.28 0.48 -22.23
CA GLU A 331 -5.37 -0.47 -21.94
C GLU A 331 -5.16 -1.85 -22.59
N ASN A 332 -4.39 -1.92 -23.68
CA ASN A 332 -4.07 -3.16 -24.38
C ASN A 332 -2.82 -3.86 -23.82
N HIS A 333 -2.27 -3.39 -22.70
CA HIS A 333 -1.00 -3.86 -22.13
C HIS A 333 0.20 -3.70 -23.08
N GLU A 334 0.20 -2.67 -23.90
CA GLU A 334 1.35 -2.30 -24.72
C GLU A 334 2.14 -1.20 -24.04
N ILE A 335 3.46 -1.34 -24.02
CA ILE A 335 4.37 -0.33 -23.45
C ILE A 335 4.57 0.83 -24.43
N LEU A 336 4.65 2.05 -23.94
CA LEU A 336 4.94 3.23 -24.77
C LEU A 336 6.30 3.11 -25.47
N GLY A 337 7.32 2.74 -24.70
CA GLY A 337 8.68 2.58 -25.16
C GLY A 337 9.34 3.87 -25.66
N VAL A 338 10.61 3.77 -26.00
CA VAL A 338 11.40 4.90 -26.52
C VAL A 338 10.80 5.46 -27.82
N GLU A 339 10.27 4.57 -28.70
CA GLU A 339 9.67 4.98 -29.99
C GLU A 339 8.35 5.76 -29.80
N GLY A 340 7.54 5.36 -28.81
CA GLY A 340 6.32 6.08 -28.47
C GLY A 340 6.62 7.46 -27.90
N LEU A 341 7.58 7.55 -26.99
CA LEU A 341 8.05 8.81 -26.41
C LEU A 341 8.62 9.72 -27.50
N GLU A 342 9.46 9.21 -28.40
CA GLU A 342 10.00 10.00 -29.52
C GLU A 342 8.91 10.60 -30.41
N LYS A 343 7.82 9.88 -30.68
CA LYS A 343 6.67 10.41 -31.43
C LYS A 343 5.99 11.59 -30.72
N ILE A 344 5.88 11.51 -29.39
CA ILE A 344 5.33 12.61 -28.57
C ILE A 344 6.28 13.81 -28.64
N VAL A 345 7.58 13.59 -28.44
CA VAL A 345 8.62 14.61 -28.50
C VAL A 345 8.64 15.34 -29.86
N ARG A 346 8.60 14.61 -30.96
CA ARG A 346 8.56 15.19 -32.33
C ARG A 346 7.35 16.11 -32.53
N LYS A 347 6.18 15.75 -32.00
CA LYS A 347 4.98 16.61 -32.10
C LYS A 347 5.11 17.92 -31.34
N ALA A 348 5.86 17.91 -30.22
CA ALA A 348 6.03 19.06 -29.35
C ALA A 348 7.30 19.87 -29.66
N ALA A 349 8.17 19.41 -30.58
CA ALA A 349 9.53 19.94 -30.79
C ALA A 349 9.60 21.42 -31.20
N THR A 350 8.56 21.97 -31.81
CA THR A 350 8.50 23.41 -32.24
C THR A 350 7.82 24.33 -31.22
N ALA A 351 7.25 23.77 -30.14
CA ALA A 351 6.64 24.55 -29.07
C ALA A 351 7.69 25.27 -28.20
N SER A 352 7.29 26.16 -27.30
CA SER A 352 8.21 26.71 -26.30
C SER A 352 8.76 25.57 -25.41
N LEU A 353 9.90 25.77 -24.76
CA LEU A 353 10.49 24.73 -23.90
C LEU A 353 9.53 24.29 -22.79
N HIS A 354 8.80 25.24 -22.21
CA HIS A 354 7.77 24.99 -21.21
C HIS A 354 6.60 24.19 -21.79
N ASP A 355 6.03 24.63 -22.93
CA ASP A 355 4.90 23.93 -23.55
C ASP A 355 5.29 22.53 -24.05
N MET A 356 6.54 22.36 -24.49
CA MET A 356 7.07 21.06 -24.86
C MET A 356 7.12 20.11 -23.65
N ARG A 357 7.56 20.59 -22.49
CA ARG A 357 7.52 19.81 -21.24
C ARG A 357 6.10 19.35 -20.92
N GLU A 358 5.15 20.27 -20.91
CA GLU A 358 3.75 19.97 -20.62
C GLU A 358 3.18 18.97 -21.64
N ALA A 359 3.41 19.17 -22.93
CA ALA A 359 2.94 18.28 -23.98
C ALA A 359 3.53 16.85 -23.87
N ILE A 360 4.78 16.72 -23.44
CA ILE A 360 5.40 15.40 -23.18
C ILE A 360 4.67 14.71 -22.02
N ILE A 361 4.49 15.40 -20.90
CA ILE A 361 3.83 14.83 -19.72
C ILE A 361 2.36 14.49 -20.00
N GLU A 362 1.63 15.37 -20.69
CA GLU A 362 0.25 15.10 -21.09
C GLU A 362 0.15 13.92 -22.08
N GLY A 363 1.09 13.83 -23.02
CA GLY A 363 1.14 12.73 -23.99
C GLY A 363 1.38 11.38 -23.32
N VAL A 364 2.29 11.32 -22.35
CA VAL A 364 2.57 10.11 -21.55
C VAL A 364 1.37 9.75 -20.65
N ASN A 365 0.79 10.73 -19.95
CA ASN A 365 -0.39 10.51 -19.11
C ASN A 365 -1.60 10.04 -19.94
N SER A 366 -1.79 10.58 -21.14
CA SER A 366 -2.89 10.20 -22.05
C SER A 366 -2.72 8.79 -22.62
N TYR A 367 -1.49 8.28 -22.70
CA TYR A 367 -1.21 6.92 -23.10
C TYR A 367 -1.48 5.92 -21.96
N SER A 368 -1.31 6.35 -20.73
CA SER A 368 -1.42 5.50 -19.54
C SER A 368 -2.86 5.07 -19.26
N ALA A 369 -3.09 3.75 -19.13
CA ALA A 369 -4.37 3.18 -18.70
C ALA A 369 -4.60 3.16 -17.19
N GLY A 370 -3.64 3.64 -16.39
CA GLY A 370 -3.71 3.57 -14.93
C GLY A 370 -2.67 4.46 -14.26
N PRO A 371 -2.45 4.30 -12.96
CA PRO A 371 -1.42 5.06 -12.26
C PRO A 371 -0.04 4.70 -12.81
N LEU A 372 0.85 5.69 -12.82
CA LEU A 372 2.26 5.50 -13.15
C LEU A 372 2.88 4.43 -12.25
N ARG A 373 3.80 3.64 -12.79
CA ARG A 373 4.42 2.51 -12.09
C ARG A 373 5.84 2.78 -11.64
N ASP A 374 6.47 3.80 -12.25
CA ASP A 374 7.83 4.21 -11.92
C ASP A 374 7.96 5.73 -11.81
N ASP A 375 9.02 6.17 -11.14
CA ASP A 375 9.33 7.57 -10.93
C ASP A 375 9.59 8.27 -12.27
N ILE A 376 9.18 9.53 -12.39
CA ILE A 376 9.44 10.32 -13.59
C ILE A 376 10.39 11.46 -13.25
N THR A 377 11.53 11.46 -13.92
CA THR A 377 12.47 12.56 -13.93
C THR A 377 12.72 13.01 -15.37
N LEU A 378 12.55 14.31 -15.65
CA LEU A 378 12.76 14.90 -16.95
C LEU A 378 13.56 16.20 -16.81
N ILE A 379 14.60 16.36 -17.62
CA ILE A 379 15.34 17.60 -17.79
C ILE A 379 15.36 17.95 -19.29
N LEU A 380 14.85 19.13 -19.62
CA LEU A 380 14.90 19.70 -20.96
C LEU A 380 15.83 20.93 -20.93
N ALA A 381 16.82 20.97 -21.79
CA ALA A 381 17.70 22.14 -21.97
C ALA A 381 17.58 22.69 -23.40
N GLU A 382 17.50 23.98 -23.56
CA GLU A 382 17.45 24.70 -24.87
C GLU A 382 18.61 25.67 -24.95
N ILE A 383 19.34 25.63 -26.06
CA ILE A 383 20.41 26.56 -26.39
C ILE A 383 19.80 27.83 -27.02
N ARG A 384 20.10 29.02 -26.51
CA ARG A 384 19.56 30.31 -26.97
C ARG A 384 20.59 31.17 -27.69
#